data_6d70373a21eb6162bee20fda7dd3f4f7
#
_entry.id   6d70373a21eb6162bee20fda7dd3f4f7
#
_cell.length_a   1.000
_cell.length_b   1.000
_cell.length_c   1.000
_cell.angle_alpha   90.00
_cell.angle_beta   90.00
_cell.angle_gamma   90.00
#
_symmetry.space_group_name_H-M   'P 1'
#
loop_
_entity.id
_entity.type
_entity.pdbx_description
1 polymer ?
#
loop_
_entity_poly.entity_id
_entity_poly.type
_entity_poly.pdbx_seq_one_letter_code
_entity_poly.pdbx_strand_id
1 'polypeptide(L)'
;MCIRDRWGSDVAKAFIGARYIRFEDEFDLTTTNTSGEFGTHRLDVSNDLFGLQIGGEIQYDIGYRLSFSVGAKLGGYINSTDGDLVHVNNSAVRAFGSDSDTEFAWSGELGIWARYKLTPNVRLRAGYEGLGLFEVLEVESSFSSVVDSNSGNSFEDGTAIFHGPSVGIEFYR
;
A
#
# COMPACT_ATOMS: atom_id res chain seq x y z
N MET A 1 20.57 -8.08 -5.36
CA MET A 1 21.46 -9.27 -5.29
C MET A 1 20.62 -10.42 -4.77
N CYS A 2 20.39 -11.46 -5.58
CA CYS A 2 19.63 -12.65 -5.16
C CYS A 2 20.60 -13.75 -4.76
N ILE A 3 20.51 -14.20 -3.53
CA ILE A 3 21.22 -15.39 -3.05
C ILE A 3 20.26 -16.57 -3.22
N ARG A 4 20.68 -17.58 -3.95
CA ARG A 4 19.89 -18.77 -4.24
C ARG A 4 20.60 -19.99 -3.64
N ASP A 5 20.07 -20.46 -2.52
CA ASP A 5 20.51 -21.72 -1.91
C ASP A 5 19.52 -22.84 -2.28
N ARG A 6 20.06 -23.98 -2.66
CA ARG A 6 19.31 -25.16 -3.09
C ARG A 6 19.50 -26.28 -2.08
N TRP A 7 18.48 -26.54 -1.29
CA TRP A 7 18.42 -27.69 -0.40
C TRP A 7 17.32 -28.63 -0.87
N GLY A 8 17.69 -29.75 -1.50
CA GLY A 8 16.74 -30.75 -1.97
C GLY A 8 15.84 -30.27 -3.12
N SER A 9 14.55 -30.56 -3.03
CA SER A 9 13.50 -30.07 -3.96
C SER A 9 13.03 -28.66 -3.65
N ASP A 10 13.42 -28.11 -2.50
CA ASP A 10 13.00 -26.79 -2.02
C ASP A 10 14.00 -25.73 -2.46
N VAL A 11 13.51 -24.63 -2.96
CA VAL A 11 14.30 -23.47 -3.35
C VAL A 11 13.94 -22.31 -2.46
N ALA A 12 14.87 -21.91 -1.60
CA ALA A 12 14.75 -20.67 -0.84
C ALA A 12 15.43 -19.53 -1.60
N LYS A 13 14.77 -18.38 -1.65
CA LYS A 13 15.29 -17.14 -2.24
C LYS A 13 15.21 -16.05 -1.19
N ALA A 14 16.27 -15.27 -1.07
CA ALA A 14 16.26 -14.05 -0.30
C ALA A 14 16.58 -12.88 -1.25
N PHE A 15 16.02 -11.73 -0.97
CA PHE A 15 16.27 -10.52 -1.75
C PHE A 15 16.30 -9.30 -0.84
N ILE A 16 17.03 -8.29 -1.29
CA ILE A 16 17.07 -6.94 -0.73
C ILE A 16 16.96 -5.96 -1.90
N GLY A 17 16.25 -4.87 -1.70
CA GLY A 17 16.08 -3.87 -2.75
C GLY A 17 15.59 -2.54 -2.23
N ALA A 18 15.70 -1.51 -3.06
CA ALA A 18 15.03 -0.25 -2.87
C ALA A 18 13.61 -0.33 -3.44
N ARG A 19 12.68 0.38 -2.82
CA ARG A 19 11.29 0.46 -3.27
C ARG A 19 10.78 1.88 -3.10
N TYR A 20 10.00 2.33 -4.08
CA TYR A 20 9.20 3.53 -4.01
C TYR A 20 7.74 3.14 -4.11
N ILE A 21 6.91 3.71 -3.23
CA ILE A 21 5.46 3.55 -3.21
C ILE A 21 4.86 4.95 -3.14
N ARG A 22 3.90 5.24 -4.02
CA ARG A 22 3.05 6.41 -3.92
C ARG A 22 1.64 5.96 -3.63
N PHE A 23 1.06 6.52 -2.59
CA PHE A 23 -0.31 6.26 -2.16
C PHE A 23 -1.04 7.61 -2.06
N GLU A 24 -2.14 7.72 -2.78
CA GLU A 24 -3.00 8.91 -2.79
C GLU A 24 -4.40 8.48 -2.38
N ASP A 25 -5.01 9.27 -1.50
CA ASP A 25 -6.38 9.08 -1.05
C ASP A 25 -7.13 10.40 -1.14
N GLU A 26 -8.31 10.39 -1.76
CA GLU A 26 -9.15 11.55 -1.98
C GLU A 26 -10.55 11.29 -1.43
N PHE A 27 -11.03 12.20 -0.61
CA PHE A 27 -12.36 12.12 -0.02
C PHE A 27 -13.16 13.39 -0.24
N ASP A 28 -14.33 13.27 -0.86
CA ASP A 28 -15.28 14.35 -1.09
C ASP A 28 -16.59 14.07 -0.35
N LEU A 29 -16.94 14.92 0.60
CA LEU A 29 -18.22 14.88 1.29
C LEU A 29 -19.04 16.13 0.99
N THR A 30 -20.21 15.97 0.38
CA THR A 30 -21.17 17.06 0.20
C THR A 30 -22.36 16.86 1.11
N THR A 31 -22.63 17.81 1.97
CA THR A 31 -23.79 17.84 2.87
C THR A 31 -24.75 18.95 2.45
N THR A 32 -26.05 18.64 2.48
CA THR A 32 -27.12 19.65 2.22
C THR A 32 -28.06 19.66 3.40
N ASN A 33 -28.32 20.85 3.96
CA ASN A 33 -29.30 20.96 5.04
C ASN A 33 -30.73 21.15 4.48
N THR A 34 -31.72 21.10 5.36
CA THR A 34 -33.14 21.27 5.01
C THR A 34 -33.49 22.67 4.50
N SER A 35 -32.62 23.66 4.67
CA SER A 35 -32.77 25.02 4.18
C SER A 35 -32.17 25.22 2.77
N GLY A 36 -31.60 24.15 2.17
CA GLY A 36 -30.99 24.22 0.83
C GLY A 36 -29.56 24.76 0.82
N GLU A 37 -28.96 24.95 1.99
CA GLU A 37 -27.54 25.29 2.07
C GLU A 37 -26.71 24.03 1.89
N PHE A 38 -25.60 24.12 1.16
CA PHE A 38 -24.68 23.03 0.93
C PHE A 38 -23.30 23.34 1.47
N GLY A 39 -22.65 22.31 1.99
CA GLY A 39 -21.25 22.33 2.39
C GLY A 39 -20.51 21.20 1.69
N THR A 40 -19.33 21.48 1.15
CA THR A 40 -18.44 20.48 0.59
C THR A 40 -17.15 20.46 1.37
N HIS A 41 -16.77 19.29 1.83
CA HIS A 41 -15.49 19.01 2.43
C HIS A 41 -14.69 18.15 1.47
N ARG A 42 -13.54 18.60 1.06
CA ARG A 42 -12.60 17.87 0.24
C ARG A 42 -11.31 17.70 1.03
N LEU A 43 -10.86 16.48 1.13
CA LEU A 43 -9.61 16.11 1.78
C LEU A 43 -8.79 15.29 0.78
N ASP A 44 -7.64 15.80 0.42
CA ASP A 44 -6.68 15.15 -0.46
C ASP A 44 -5.43 14.83 0.38
N VAL A 45 -5.00 13.57 0.35
CA VAL A 45 -3.82 13.09 1.08
C VAL A 45 -2.92 12.33 0.12
N SER A 46 -1.63 12.66 0.13
CA SER A 46 -0.63 11.93 -0.61
C SER A 46 0.54 11.50 0.29
N ASN A 47 1.03 10.29 0.04
CA ASN A 47 2.16 9.69 0.72
C ASN A 47 3.18 9.22 -0.32
N ASP A 48 4.40 9.72 -0.24
CA ASP A 48 5.53 9.33 -1.07
C ASP A 48 6.56 8.57 -0.22
N LEU A 49 6.54 7.24 -0.30
CA LEU A 49 7.38 6.36 0.50
C LEU A 49 8.60 5.92 -0.31
N PHE A 50 9.79 6.28 0.13
CA PHE A 50 11.04 5.80 -0.44
C PHE A 50 11.85 5.05 0.61
N GLY A 51 12.27 3.82 0.33
CA GLY A 51 12.97 3.03 1.32
C GLY A 51 13.59 1.74 0.84
N LEU A 52 13.97 0.92 1.79
CA LEU A 52 14.59 -0.38 1.58
C LEU A 52 13.64 -1.48 2.01
N GLN A 53 13.69 -2.59 1.29
CA GLN A 53 12.96 -3.81 1.65
C GLN A 53 13.86 -5.02 1.65
N ILE A 54 13.55 -5.94 2.54
CA ILE A 54 14.15 -7.27 2.56
C ILE A 54 13.03 -8.31 2.51
N GLY A 55 13.31 -9.47 1.94
CA GLY A 55 12.30 -10.53 1.91
C GLY A 55 12.86 -11.87 1.52
N GLY A 56 11.98 -12.84 1.59
CA GLY A 56 12.29 -14.21 1.20
C GLY A 56 11.08 -14.91 0.62
N GLU A 57 11.36 -15.92 -0.17
CA GLU A 57 10.38 -16.82 -0.75
C GLU A 57 10.90 -18.25 -0.63
N ILE A 58 10.04 -19.15 -0.18
CA ILE A 58 10.29 -20.58 -0.18
C ILE A 58 9.38 -21.19 -1.23
N GLN A 59 9.96 -21.98 -2.14
CA GLN A 59 9.25 -22.69 -3.19
C GLN A 59 9.37 -24.19 -2.97
N TYR A 60 8.26 -24.87 -3.04
CA TYR A 60 8.13 -26.32 -2.97
C TYR A 60 7.62 -26.87 -4.30
N ASP A 61 8.36 -27.78 -4.93
CA ASP A 61 8.01 -28.36 -6.23
C ASP A 61 7.20 -29.66 -6.05
N ILE A 62 5.99 -29.69 -6.61
CA ILE A 62 5.13 -30.87 -6.64
C ILE A 62 5.19 -31.48 -8.04
N GLY A 63 6.08 -32.47 -8.21
CA GLY A 63 6.30 -33.14 -9.49
C GLY A 63 7.00 -32.24 -10.50
N TYR A 64 6.76 -32.47 -11.81
CA TYR A 64 7.54 -31.87 -12.89
C TYR A 64 7.02 -30.50 -13.36
N ARG A 65 5.78 -30.14 -13.04
CA ARG A 65 5.13 -28.96 -13.64
C ARG A 65 4.55 -27.99 -12.66
N LEU A 66 4.23 -28.42 -11.43
CA LEU A 66 3.55 -27.61 -10.44
C LEU A 66 4.51 -27.30 -9.29
N SER A 67 4.54 -26.05 -8.87
CA SER A 67 5.21 -25.60 -7.67
C SER A 67 4.35 -24.61 -6.90
N PHE A 68 4.48 -24.66 -5.58
CA PHE A 68 3.89 -23.69 -4.66
C PHE A 68 4.98 -22.87 -4.00
N SER A 69 4.69 -21.64 -3.69
CA SER A 69 5.60 -20.82 -2.91
C SER A 69 4.86 -19.91 -1.94
N VAL A 70 5.54 -19.61 -0.86
CA VAL A 70 5.14 -18.63 0.14
C VAL A 70 6.28 -17.64 0.29
N GLY A 71 5.96 -16.37 0.32
CA GLY A 71 6.93 -15.30 0.48
C GLY A 71 6.46 -14.24 1.45
N ALA A 72 7.44 -13.60 2.08
CA ALA A 72 7.23 -12.47 2.96
C ALA A 72 8.26 -11.38 2.65
N LYS A 73 7.83 -10.11 2.80
CA LYS A 73 8.71 -8.93 2.67
C LYS A 73 8.43 -7.98 3.82
N LEU A 74 9.46 -7.31 4.26
CA LEU A 74 9.40 -6.20 5.20
C LEU A 74 10.14 -5.02 4.59
N GLY A 75 9.56 -3.84 4.69
CA GLY A 75 10.14 -2.59 4.19
C GLY A 75 10.13 -1.51 5.26
N GLY A 76 11.16 -0.68 5.25
CA GLY A 76 11.23 0.56 6.02
C GLY A 76 11.43 1.73 5.08
N TYR A 77 10.67 2.81 5.27
CA TYR A 77 10.55 3.92 4.34
C TYR A 77 10.66 5.25 5.08
N ILE A 78 11.19 6.24 4.38
CA ILE A 78 10.94 7.64 4.70
C ILE A 78 9.71 8.02 3.90
N ASN A 79 8.67 8.45 4.59
CA ASN A 79 7.39 8.87 4.04
C ASN A 79 7.34 10.39 4.04
N SER A 80 7.15 11.00 2.87
CA SER A 80 6.82 12.41 2.73
C SER A 80 5.33 12.52 2.51
N THR A 81 4.63 13.14 3.44
CA THR A 81 3.19 13.28 3.43
C THR A 81 2.80 14.70 3.06
N ASP A 82 1.81 14.84 2.20
CA ASP A 82 1.17 16.11 1.88
C ASP A 82 -0.34 15.95 2.06
N GLY A 83 -0.95 16.80 2.87
CA GLY A 83 -2.39 16.82 3.11
C GLY A 83 -3.00 18.18 2.82
N ASP A 84 -4.04 18.23 1.99
CA ASP A 84 -4.79 19.43 1.66
C ASP A 84 -6.27 19.28 2.08
N LEU A 85 -6.74 20.20 2.92
CA LEU A 85 -8.14 20.29 3.32
C LEU A 85 -8.78 21.54 2.74
N VAL A 86 -9.87 21.35 2.01
CA VAL A 86 -10.70 22.45 1.50
C VAL A 86 -12.12 22.32 2.00
N HIS A 87 -12.60 23.33 2.71
CA HIS A 87 -14.00 23.43 3.13
C HIS A 87 -14.71 24.59 2.41
N VAL A 88 -15.77 24.26 1.68
CA VAL A 88 -16.62 25.24 0.98
C VAL A 88 -18.02 25.22 1.57
N ASN A 89 -18.53 26.38 1.97
CA ASN A 89 -19.90 26.53 2.44
C ASN A 89 -20.58 27.63 1.62
N ASN A 90 -21.74 27.31 0.99
CA ASN A 90 -22.51 28.23 0.14
C ASN A 90 -21.66 29.01 -0.88
N SER A 91 -20.77 28.32 -1.58
CA SER A 91 -19.82 28.89 -2.55
C SER A 91 -18.76 29.83 -1.98
N ALA A 92 -18.66 29.94 -0.66
CA ALA A 92 -17.58 30.65 0.00
C ALA A 92 -16.59 29.64 0.59
N VAL A 93 -15.33 29.76 0.22
CA VAL A 93 -14.25 28.95 0.85
C VAL A 93 -14.03 29.46 2.26
N ARG A 94 -14.12 28.55 3.23
CA ARG A 94 -14.10 28.88 4.67
C ARG A 94 -12.85 28.44 5.40
N ALA A 95 -12.19 27.37 4.93
CA ALA A 95 -10.97 26.88 5.54
C ALA A 95 -10.03 26.30 4.49
N PHE A 96 -8.75 26.55 4.69
CA PHE A 96 -7.64 25.86 4.04
C PHE A 96 -6.73 25.32 5.13
N GLY A 97 -6.38 24.07 5.05
CA GLY A 97 -5.30 23.48 5.80
C GLY A 97 -4.39 22.77 4.81
N SER A 98 -3.12 23.10 4.83
CA SER A 98 -2.08 22.33 4.15
C SER A 98 -1.05 21.98 5.20
N ASP A 99 -0.74 20.71 5.31
CA ASP A 99 0.30 20.21 6.20
C ASP A 99 1.20 19.26 5.43
N SER A 100 2.50 19.35 5.67
CA SER A 100 3.47 18.45 5.08
C SER A 100 4.45 18.01 6.15
N ASP A 101 4.63 16.72 6.29
CA ASP A 101 5.55 16.14 7.25
C ASP A 101 6.40 15.04 6.63
N THR A 102 7.45 14.67 7.32
CA THR A 102 8.32 13.57 6.91
C THR A 102 8.49 12.62 8.06
N GLU A 103 7.93 11.44 7.92
CA GLU A 103 7.88 10.44 8.97
C GLU A 103 8.45 9.10 8.52
N PHE A 104 8.67 8.21 9.48
CA PHE A 104 9.10 6.86 9.18
C PHE A 104 7.88 5.95 9.06
N ALA A 105 7.76 5.27 7.92
CA ALA A 105 6.72 4.28 7.67
C ALA A 105 7.33 2.89 7.42
N TRP A 106 6.55 1.85 7.63
CA TRP A 106 7.00 0.51 7.35
C TRP A 106 5.91 -0.32 6.63
N SER A 107 6.33 -1.37 5.94
CA SER A 107 5.42 -2.28 5.26
C SER A 107 5.67 -3.74 5.61
N GLY A 108 4.59 -4.52 5.62
CA GLY A 108 4.62 -5.97 5.64
C GLY A 108 3.89 -6.54 4.43
N GLU A 109 4.51 -7.46 3.71
CA GLU A 109 3.91 -8.11 2.55
C GLU A 109 3.98 -9.62 2.71
N LEU A 110 2.86 -10.29 2.47
CA LEU A 110 2.74 -11.75 2.47
C LEU A 110 2.12 -12.20 1.17
N GLY A 111 2.59 -13.33 0.63
CA GLY A 111 2.02 -13.87 -0.59
C GLY A 111 2.16 -15.39 -0.68
N ILE A 112 1.19 -15.99 -1.35
CA ILE A 112 1.17 -17.40 -1.70
C ILE A 112 0.97 -17.52 -3.21
N TRP A 113 1.72 -18.41 -3.86
CA TRP A 113 1.64 -18.57 -5.32
C TRP A 113 1.71 -20.02 -5.72
N ALA A 114 0.91 -20.35 -6.75
CA ALA A 114 1.05 -21.58 -7.53
C ALA A 114 1.70 -21.21 -8.87
N ARG A 115 2.68 -22.01 -9.30
CA ARG A 115 3.33 -21.86 -10.60
C ARG A 115 3.17 -23.14 -11.39
N TYR A 116 2.70 -23.01 -12.62
CA TYR A 116 2.54 -24.14 -13.55
C TYR A 116 3.46 -23.97 -14.76
N LYS A 117 4.33 -24.94 -14.98
CA LYS A 117 5.27 -24.95 -16.09
C LYS A 117 4.58 -25.39 -17.36
N LEU A 118 4.34 -24.45 -18.28
CA LEU A 118 3.76 -24.71 -19.60
C LEU A 118 4.79 -25.30 -20.57
N THR A 119 5.97 -24.66 -20.62
CA THR A 119 7.11 -25.08 -21.43
C THR A 119 8.40 -24.97 -20.61
N PRO A 120 9.56 -25.44 -21.08
CA PRO A 120 10.82 -25.25 -20.37
C PRO A 120 11.12 -23.80 -20.02
N ASN A 121 10.63 -22.86 -20.83
CA ASN A 121 10.94 -21.44 -20.75
C ASN A 121 9.77 -20.57 -20.29
N VAL A 122 8.55 -21.14 -20.12
CA VAL A 122 7.35 -20.38 -19.79
C VAL A 122 6.62 -21.03 -18.62
N ARG A 123 6.29 -20.22 -17.60
CA ARG A 123 5.46 -20.62 -16.46
C ARG A 123 4.30 -19.65 -16.28
N LEU A 124 3.14 -20.19 -15.96
CA LEU A 124 2.05 -19.40 -15.39
C LEU A 124 2.23 -19.31 -13.87
N ARG A 125 1.96 -18.13 -13.34
CA ARG A 125 1.91 -17.87 -11.91
C ARG A 125 0.52 -17.35 -11.55
N ALA A 126 -0.08 -17.91 -10.52
CA ALA A 126 -1.31 -17.42 -9.92
C ALA A 126 -1.14 -17.42 -8.40
N GLY A 127 -1.65 -16.40 -7.73
CA GLY A 127 -1.46 -16.28 -6.29
C GLY A 127 -2.40 -15.28 -5.64
N TYR A 128 -2.20 -15.10 -4.36
CA TYR A 128 -2.86 -14.10 -3.54
C TYR A 128 -1.82 -13.38 -2.71
N GLU A 129 -1.88 -12.06 -2.72
CA GLU A 129 -0.89 -11.21 -2.06
C GLU A 129 -1.60 -10.21 -1.16
N GLY A 130 -0.99 -9.90 -0.02
CA GLY A 130 -1.42 -8.86 0.90
C GLY A 130 -0.25 -7.95 1.24
N LEU A 131 -0.49 -6.65 1.23
CA LEU A 131 0.43 -5.59 1.60
C LEU A 131 -0.23 -4.75 2.69
N GLY A 132 0.43 -4.60 3.84
CA GLY A 132 0.11 -3.62 4.87
C GLY A 132 1.13 -2.49 4.83
N LEU A 133 0.65 -1.26 4.84
CA LEU A 133 1.43 -0.05 5.07
C LEU A 133 1.04 0.50 6.44
N PHE A 134 2.01 0.86 7.24
CA PHE A 134 1.82 1.31 8.62
C PHE A 134 2.51 2.65 8.81
N GLU A 135 1.90 3.50 9.64
CA GLU A 135 2.34 4.88 9.85
C GLU A 135 2.33 5.67 8.53
N VAL A 136 1.20 5.57 7.83
CA VAL A 136 0.90 6.36 6.63
C VAL A 136 -0.28 7.27 6.93
N LEU A 137 -0.30 8.44 6.32
CA LEU A 137 -1.41 9.36 6.45
C LEU A 137 -2.63 8.81 5.71
N GLU A 138 -3.75 8.69 6.41
CA GLU A 138 -5.03 8.22 5.86
C GLU A 138 -6.14 9.24 6.10
N VAL A 139 -7.05 9.32 5.13
CA VAL A 139 -8.24 10.17 5.22
C VAL A 139 -9.17 9.72 6.34
N GLU A 140 -9.35 8.41 6.53
CA GLU A 140 -10.28 7.87 7.53
C GLU A 140 -9.87 8.23 8.96
N SER A 141 -8.60 8.14 9.29
CA SER A 141 -8.07 8.53 10.60
C SER A 141 -8.15 10.04 10.83
N SER A 142 -7.89 10.83 9.79
CA SER A 142 -7.90 12.29 9.84
C SER A 142 -9.32 12.87 9.88
N PHE A 143 -10.32 12.19 9.29
CA PHE A 143 -11.70 12.70 9.23
C PHE A 143 -12.34 12.89 10.60
N SER A 144 -12.06 12.02 11.54
CA SER A 144 -12.60 12.11 12.91
C SER A 144 -12.14 13.37 13.63
N SER A 145 -10.92 13.83 13.40
CA SER A 145 -10.37 15.05 14.01
C SER A 145 -10.90 16.34 13.37
N VAL A 146 -11.23 16.29 12.07
CA VAL A 146 -11.76 17.45 11.31
C VAL A 146 -13.22 17.75 11.69
N VAL A 147 -14.02 16.75 12.03
CA VAL A 147 -15.43 16.92 12.41
C VAL A 147 -15.57 17.48 13.82
N ASP A 148 -14.60 17.24 14.69
CA ASP A 148 -14.59 17.81 16.05
C ASP A 148 -14.00 19.23 16.02
N SER A 149 -14.84 20.21 15.72
CA SER A 149 -14.52 21.62 15.41
C SER A 149 -13.80 22.40 16.53
N ASN A 150 -13.31 21.75 17.55
CA ASN A 150 -12.57 22.34 18.68
C ASN A 150 -11.12 21.85 18.79
N SER A 151 -10.69 20.91 17.97
CA SER A 151 -9.29 20.47 17.86
C SER A 151 -8.69 21.03 16.57
N GLY A 152 -7.50 21.59 16.65
CA GLY A 152 -6.77 22.06 15.48
C GLY A 152 -6.60 20.92 14.44
N ASN A 153 -6.44 21.29 13.19
CA ASN A 153 -6.16 20.35 12.09
C ASN A 153 -4.99 19.43 12.46
N SER A 154 -5.28 18.24 12.96
CA SER A 154 -4.28 17.21 13.18
C SER A 154 -4.62 16.06 12.25
N PHE A 155 -3.71 15.79 11.33
CA PHE A 155 -3.72 14.58 10.56
C PHE A 155 -3.20 13.45 11.45
N GLU A 156 -3.83 12.30 11.37
CA GLU A 156 -3.51 11.15 12.22
C GLU A 156 -3.01 10.00 11.34
N ASP A 157 -1.95 9.34 11.78
CA ASP A 157 -1.39 8.20 11.06
C ASP A 157 -2.29 6.98 11.16
N GLY A 158 -2.40 6.26 10.07
CA GLY A 158 -3.24 5.09 9.94
C GLY A 158 -2.49 3.87 9.40
N THR A 159 -3.28 2.85 9.06
CA THR A 159 -2.80 1.60 8.50
C THR A 159 -3.58 1.23 7.26
N ALA A 160 -2.95 1.30 6.08
CA ALA A 160 -3.56 0.90 4.83
C ALA A 160 -3.27 -0.57 4.52
N ILE A 161 -4.32 -1.35 4.23
CA ILE A 161 -4.21 -2.77 3.89
C ILE A 161 -4.74 -3.02 2.49
N PHE A 162 -3.89 -3.54 1.62
CA PHE A 162 -4.22 -3.93 0.26
C PHE A 162 -4.06 -5.43 0.12
N HIS A 163 -5.00 -6.10 -0.51
CA HIS A 163 -4.88 -7.53 -0.81
C HIS A 163 -5.66 -7.90 -2.07
N GLY A 164 -5.21 -8.94 -2.76
CA GLY A 164 -5.90 -9.37 -3.97
C GLY A 164 -5.24 -10.55 -4.66
N PRO A 165 -5.95 -11.12 -5.66
CA PRO A 165 -5.39 -12.13 -6.53
C PRO A 165 -4.36 -11.55 -7.49
N SER A 166 -3.32 -12.32 -7.77
CA SER A 166 -2.30 -12.00 -8.78
C SER A 166 -2.18 -13.10 -9.80
N VAL A 167 -2.04 -12.72 -11.08
CA VAL A 167 -1.80 -13.64 -12.20
C VAL A 167 -0.69 -13.08 -13.07
N GLY A 168 0.22 -13.93 -13.49
CA GLY A 168 1.36 -13.52 -14.31
C GLY A 168 1.94 -14.64 -15.16
N ILE A 169 2.79 -14.25 -16.08
CA ILE A 169 3.58 -15.16 -16.92
C ILE A 169 5.06 -14.87 -16.64
N GLU A 170 5.80 -15.92 -16.32
CA GLU A 170 7.24 -15.86 -16.08
C GLU A 170 8.00 -16.49 -17.25
N PHE A 171 8.99 -15.76 -17.76
CA PHE A 171 9.87 -16.26 -18.83
C PHE A 171 11.25 -16.55 -18.27
N TYR A 172 11.78 -17.72 -18.62
CA TYR A 172 13.13 -18.17 -18.24
C TYR A 172 13.98 -18.39 -19.47
N ARG A 173 15.25 -18.07 -19.36
CA ARG A 173 16.25 -18.26 -20.40
C ARG A 173 17.28 -19.31 -19.99
#